data_111ce9159f7f6860a10f1d65daaf9634
#
_entry.id   111ce9159f7f6860a10f1d65daaf9634
#
_cell.length_a   1.000
_cell.length_b   1.000
_cell.length_c   1.000
_cell.angle_alpha   90.00
_cell.angle_beta   90.00
_cell.angle_gamma   90.00
#
_symmetry.space_group_name_H-M   'P 1'
#
loop_
_entity.id
_entity.type
_entity.pdbx_description
1 polymer ?
#
loop_
_entity_poly.entity_id
_entity_poly.type
_entity_poly.pdbx_seq_one_letter_code
_entity_poly.pdbx_strand_id
1 'polypeptide(L)'
;GLDFMNNGSSNIFINGPISKKHFLKKNYPGITEFVYDKAKQKIAKNPVMLIFNKKLSVSPLTTHIALNNVKKNIVKDRIIENVNIINNFYKKILKIKPNIAVLGLNPHCENNSKDNEEKKAIIPAINQLKKKRIKVHGPFSADTLFIKNNLKKFNVVIGMYHDQVITPFKTIFEFDASNITLGLPFLRISVDHGPNEIMMGKNKSN
;
A
#
# COMPACT_ATOMS: atom_id res chain seq x y z
N GLY A 1 16.79 -15.85 6.62
CA GLY A 1 15.37 -15.68 6.26
C GLY A 1 15.19 -15.47 4.76
N LEU A 2 15.79 -14.42 4.16
CA LEU A 2 15.62 -14.15 2.72
C LEU A 2 16.19 -15.26 1.82
N ASP A 3 17.27 -15.92 2.21
CA ASP A 3 17.81 -17.04 1.44
C ASP A 3 16.82 -18.22 1.39
N PHE A 4 16.15 -18.49 2.48
CA PHE A 4 15.05 -19.48 2.52
C PHE A 4 13.92 -19.12 1.55
N MET A 5 13.54 -17.84 1.49
CA MET A 5 12.51 -17.38 0.55
C MET A 5 12.99 -17.49 -0.90
N ASN A 6 14.23 -17.06 -1.15
CA ASN A 6 14.82 -17.07 -2.48
C ASN A 6 15.07 -18.48 -3.04
N ASN A 7 15.17 -19.47 -2.18
CA ASN A 7 15.34 -20.89 -2.56
C ASN A 7 13.99 -21.66 -2.61
N GLY A 8 12.87 -20.97 -2.41
CA GLY A 8 11.53 -21.58 -2.46
C GLY A 8 11.18 -22.47 -1.27
N SER A 9 11.97 -22.40 -0.18
CA SER A 9 11.74 -23.22 1.02
C SER A 9 10.51 -22.80 1.82
N SER A 10 9.97 -21.61 1.58
CA SER A 10 8.73 -21.11 2.17
C SER A 10 8.07 -20.06 1.27
N ASN A 11 6.75 -19.96 1.36
CA ASN A 11 5.95 -18.96 0.64
C ASN A 11 5.53 -17.77 1.52
N ILE A 12 5.91 -17.76 2.79
CA ILE A 12 5.54 -16.73 3.76
C ILE A 12 6.77 -16.30 4.55
N PHE A 13 6.98 -15.00 4.62
CA PHE A 13 8.03 -14.36 5.42
C PHE A 13 7.42 -13.39 6.42
N ILE A 14 7.50 -13.71 7.70
CA ILE A 14 7.02 -12.87 8.79
C ILE A 14 8.23 -12.31 9.54
N ASN A 15 8.28 -10.99 9.71
CA ASN A 15 9.31 -10.35 10.51
C ASN A 15 8.74 -9.36 11.53
N GLY A 16 9.36 -9.29 12.70
CA GLY A 16 9.09 -8.29 13.73
C GLY A 16 9.60 -6.89 13.33
N PRO A 17 9.49 -5.92 14.26
CA PRO A 17 10.03 -4.58 14.06
C PRO A 17 11.54 -4.61 13.83
N ILE A 18 12.03 -3.78 12.90
CA ILE A 18 13.45 -3.71 12.57
C ILE A 18 13.93 -2.26 12.71
N SER A 19 15.02 -2.08 13.45
CA SER A 19 15.68 -0.78 13.57
C SER A 19 16.35 -0.41 12.24
N LYS A 20 15.82 0.60 11.56
CA LYS A 20 16.39 1.11 10.30
C LYS A 20 17.85 1.59 10.51
N LYS A 21 18.10 2.26 11.63
CA LYS A 21 19.41 2.83 11.95
C LYS A 21 20.51 1.77 12.02
N HIS A 22 20.23 0.64 12.66
CA HIS A 22 21.23 -0.40 12.89
C HIS A 22 21.30 -1.40 11.73
N PHE A 23 20.16 -1.77 11.13
CA PHE A 23 20.11 -2.81 10.11
C PHE A 23 20.35 -2.30 8.69
N LEU A 24 19.67 -1.20 8.28
CA LEU A 24 19.69 -0.74 6.88
C LEU A 24 20.88 0.19 6.57
N LYS A 25 21.60 0.69 7.58
CA LYS A 25 22.80 1.54 7.44
C LYS A 25 22.63 2.67 6.41
N LYS A 26 21.44 3.31 6.37
CA LYS A 26 21.04 4.38 5.43
C LYS A 26 20.98 3.99 3.93
N ASN A 27 21.18 2.72 3.57
CA ASN A 27 21.18 2.29 2.16
C ASN A 27 19.78 2.12 1.57
N TYR A 28 18.74 2.03 2.42
CA TYR A 28 17.36 1.85 2.00
C TYR A 28 16.42 2.76 2.80
N PRO A 29 15.38 3.32 2.17
CA PRO A 29 14.38 4.14 2.87
C PRO A 29 13.54 3.33 3.86
N GLY A 30 13.38 2.03 3.64
CA GLY A 30 12.65 1.13 4.51
C GLY A 30 13.00 -0.34 4.30
N ILE A 31 12.49 -1.19 5.21
CA ILE A 31 12.68 -2.64 5.13
C ILE A 31 11.93 -3.25 3.93
N THR A 32 10.83 -2.65 3.53
CA THR A 32 10.05 -3.08 2.36
C THR A 32 10.89 -3.00 1.09
N GLU A 33 11.55 -1.88 0.87
CA GLU A 33 12.42 -1.64 -0.26
C GLU A 33 13.66 -2.55 -0.23
N PHE A 34 14.24 -2.77 0.97
CA PHE A 34 15.34 -3.71 1.16
C PHE A 34 14.95 -5.15 0.79
N VAL A 35 13.84 -5.65 1.33
CA VAL A 35 13.39 -7.02 1.05
C VAL A 35 13.06 -7.18 -0.43
N TYR A 36 12.43 -6.18 -1.03
CA TYR A 36 12.10 -6.19 -2.45
C TYR A 36 13.37 -6.21 -3.33
N ASP A 37 14.38 -5.42 -2.99
CA ASP A 37 15.66 -5.40 -3.72
C ASP A 37 16.38 -6.76 -3.65
N LYS A 38 16.40 -7.38 -2.47
CA LYS A 38 17.09 -8.66 -2.22
C LYS A 38 16.32 -9.90 -2.69
N ALA A 39 15.06 -9.77 -3.09
CA ALA A 39 14.32 -10.88 -3.67
C ALA A 39 14.87 -11.21 -5.07
N LYS A 40 15.22 -12.49 -5.31
CA LYS A 40 15.76 -12.96 -6.60
C LYS A 40 14.77 -12.79 -7.75
N GLN A 41 13.48 -12.98 -7.48
CA GLN A 41 12.41 -12.80 -8.45
C GLN A 41 11.47 -11.69 -7.98
N LYS A 42 10.87 -10.98 -8.93
CA LYS A 42 9.93 -9.89 -8.66
C LYS A 42 8.69 -10.09 -9.54
N ILE A 43 7.51 -10.02 -8.92
CA ILE A 43 6.23 -10.13 -9.63
C ILE A 43 5.78 -8.75 -10.12
N ALA A 44 6.19 -7.69 -9.41
CA ALA A 44 5.87 -6.31 -9.73
C ALA A 44 7.13 -5.50 -10.05
N LYS A 45 6.98 -4.37 -10.74
CA LYS A 45 8.06 -3.39 -10.94
C LYS A 45 8.41 -2.63 -9.67
N ASN A 46 7.44 -2.50 -8.75
CA ASN A 46 7.62 -1.86 -7.45
C ASN A 46 6.95 -2.69 -6.37
N PRO A 47 7.45 -2.67 -5.13
CA PRO A 47 6.74 -3.29 -4.01
C PRO A 47 5.42 -2.56 -3.78
N VAL A 48 4.37 -3.32 -3.49
CA VAL A 48 3.06 -2.78 -3.14
C VAL A 48 2.86 -2.95 -1.64
N MET A 49 2.77 -1.82 -0.93
CA MET A 49 2.47 -1.79 0.49
C MET A 49 0.96 -1.88 0.68
N LEU A 50 0.51 -2.82 1.50
CA LEU A 50 -0.87 -2.95 1.92
C LEU A 50 -0.92 -2.96 3.45
N ILE A 51 -1.46 -1.93 4.06
CA ILE A 51 -1.79 -1.94 5.48
C ILE A 51 -3.16 -2.60 5.60
N PHE A 52 -3.14 -3.82 6.12
CA PHE A 52 -4.28 -4.72 6.12
C PHE A 52 -4.97 -4.73 7.47
N ASN A 53 -6.28 -4.48 7.45
CA ASN A 53 -7.21 -4.76 8.53
C ASN A 53 -8.42 -5.48 7.93
N LYS A 54 -9.09 -6.33 8.70
CA LYS A 54 -10.26 -7.12 8.23
C LYS A 54 -11.42 -6.25 7.74
N LYS A 55 -11.58 -5.03 8.29
CA LYS A 55 -12.67 -4.11 7.95
C LYS A 55 -12.33 -3.21 6.76
N LEU A 56 -11.08 -2.77 6.68
CA LEU A 56 -10.58 -1.87 5.63
C LEU A 56 -9.08 -2.05 5.49
N SER A 57 -8.59 -2.09 4.27
CA SER A 57 -7.15 -1.97 4.01
C SER A 57 -6.84 -0.68 3.26
N VAL A 58 -5.61 -0.19 3.40
CA VAL A 58 -5.16 0.96 2.64
C VAL A 58 -3.82 0.67 1.96
N SER A 59 -3.61 1.28 0.80
CA SER A 59 -2.38 1.15 0.03
C SER A 59 -1.96 2.50 -0.54
N PRO A 60 -0.84 3.08 -0.13
CA PRO A 60 -0.27 4.23 -0.80
C PRO A 60 0.43 3.82 -2.10
N LEU A 61 0.16 4.51 -3.20
CA LEU A 61 0.83 4.28 -4.48
C LEU A 61 2.32 4.64 -4.40
N THR A 62 2.63 5.73 -3.70
CA THR A 62 3.99 6.14 -3.37
C THR A 62 4.21 6.08 -1.86
N THR A 63 5.35 5.50 -1.44
CA THR A 63 5.65 5.23 -0.03
C THR A 63 6.62 6.26 0.54
N HIS A 64 7.88 5.92 0.69
CA HIS A 64 8.90 6.71 1.40
C HIS A 64 9.66 7.68 0.47
N ILE A 65 8.93 8.53 -0.25
CA ILE A 65 9.50 9.58 -1.11
C ILE A 65 9.08 10.96 -0.63
N ALA A 66 9.89 11.97 -0.93
CA ALA A 66 9.54 13.36 -0.62
C ALA A 66 8.29 13.79 -1.40
N LEU A 67 7.43 14.63 -0.80
CA LEU A 67 6.15 15.07 -1.40
C LEU A 67 6.32 15.71 -2.79
N ASN A 68 7.38 16.48 -3.00
CA ASN A 68 7.67 17.11 -4.31
C ASN A 68 7.92 16.07 -5.42
N ASN A 69 8.24 14.83 -5.07
CA ASN A 69 8.43 13.73 -6.02
C ASN A 69 7.17 12.90 -6.26
N VAL A 70 6.11 13.09 -5.47
CA VAL A 70 4.88 12.30 -5.60
C VAL A 70 4.29 12.45 -7.00
N LYS A 71 4.08 13.68 -7.45
CA LYS A 71 3.48 14.00 -8.75
C LYS A 71 4.10 13.21 -9.90
N LYS A 72 5.44 13.16 -9.97
CA LYS A 72 6.20 12.45 -11.01
C LYS A 72 5.96 10.93 -11.02
N ASN A 73 5.54 10.38 -9.88
CA ASN A 73 5.31 8.96 -9.68
C ASN A 73 3.85 8.55 -9.86
N ILE A 74 2.93 9.51 -10.10
CA ILE A 74 1.53 9.21 -10.39
C ILE A 74 1.40 8.95 -11.88
N VAL A 75 1.64 7.69 -12.27
CA VAL A 75 1.54 7.26 -13.66
C VAL A 75 0.51 6.14 -13.80
N LYS A 76 -0.19 6.13 -14.92
CA LYS A 76 -1.30 5.21 -15.21
C LYS A 76 -0.94 3.74 -14.98
N ASP A 77 0.20 3.30 -15.51
CA ASP A 77 0.58 1.89 -15.44
C ASP A 77 0.90 1.43 -14.01
N ARG A 78 1.48 2.32 -13.19
CA ARG A 78 1.74 2.03 -11.78
C ARG A 78 0.44 1.85 -10.99
N ILE A 79 -0.58 2.67 -11.26
CA ILE A 79 -1.91 2.54 -10.64
C ILE A 79 -2.53 1.20 -11.05
N ILE A 80 -2.48 0.86 -12.34
CA ILE A 80 -3.01 -0.40 -12.87
C ILE A 80 -2.30 -1.60 -12.24
N GLU A 81 -0.98 -1.58 -12.15
CA GLU A 81 -0.19 -2.65 -11.52
C GLU A 81 -0.55 -2.81 -10.04
N ASN A 82 -0.59 -1.71 -9.28
CA ASN A 82 -0.93 -1.70 -7.85
C ASN A 82 -2.32 -2.31 -7.61
N VAL A 83 -3.35 -1.86 -8.34
CA VAL A 83 -4.71 -2.39 -8.22
C VAL A 83 -4.77 -3.88 -8.58
N ASN A 84 -4.10 -4.31 -9.65
CA ASN A 84 -4.08 -5.71 -10.07
C ASN A 84 -3.47 -6.63 -9.00
N ILE A 85 -2.35 -6.21 -8.42
CA ILE A 85 -1.65 -6.97 -7.37
C ILE A 85 -2.53 -7.11 -6.13
N ILE A 86 -3.14 -6.03 -5.67
CA ILE A 86 -4.05 -6.04 -4.53
C ILE A 86 -5.29 -6.90 -4.84
N ASN A 87 -5.92 -6.73 -5.99
CA ASN A 87 -7.07 -7.52 -6.40
C ASN A 87 -6.74 -9.02 -6.46
N ASN A 88 -5.56 -9.38 -6.95
CA ASN A 88 -5.09 -10.76 -6.99
C ASN A 88 -4.84 -11.33 -5.58
N PHE A 89 -4.26 -10.56 -4.68
CA PHE A 89 -4.09 -10.95 -3.28
C PHE A 89 -5.44 -11.25 -2.64
N TYR A 90 -6.41 -10.34 -2.74
CA TYR A 90 -7.75 -10.55 -2.20
C TYR A 90 -8.43 -11.78 -2.79
N LYS A 91 -8.36 -11.98 -4.10
CA LYS A 91 -8.99 -13.13 -4.76
C LYS A 91 -8.31 -14.46 -4.44
N LYS A 92 -6.98 -14.50 -4.47
CA LYS A 92 -6.23 -15.76 -4.33
C LYS A 92 -6.07 -16.19 -2.87
N ILE A 93 -5.79 -15.23 -1.98
CA ILE A 93 -5.48 -15.52 -0.57
C ILE A 93 -6.74 -15.39 0.29
N LEU A 94 -7.47 -14.28 0.19
CA LEU A 94 -8.64 -14.04 1.03
C LEU A 94 -9.95 -14.60 0.45
N LYS A 95 -9.93 -15.06 -0.83
CA LYS A 95 -11.12 -15.58 -1.55
C LYS A 95 -12.26 -14.57 -1.70
N ILE A 96 -11.94 -13.27 -1.70
CA ILE A 96 -12.88 -12.15 -1.79
C ILE A 96 -12.63 -11.37 -3.08
N LYS A 97 -13.69 -10.93 -3.75
CA LYS A 97 -13.62 -9.93 -4.84
C LYS A 97 -13.67 -8.53 -4.21
N PRO A 98 -12.54 -7.83 -4.05
CA PRO A 98 -12.53 -6.57 -3.32
C PRO A 98 -13.25 -5.46 -4.08
N ASN A 99 -13.91 -4.58 -3.34
CA ASN A 99 -14.38 -3.28 -3.83
C ASN A 99 -13.30 -2.24 -3.51
N ILE A 100 -12.68 -1.65 -4.53
CA ILE A 100 -11.47 -0.82 -4.40
C ILE A 100 -11.83 0.64 -4.70
N ALA A 101 -11.52 1.53 -3.77
CA ALA A 101 -11.58 2.97 -3.99
C ALA A 101 -10.19 3.50 -4.36
N VAL A 102 -10.11 4.40 -5.33
CA VAL A 102 -8.89 5.12 -5.70
C VAL A 102 -9.10 6.60 -5.41
N LEU A 103 -8.20 7.21 -4.65
CA LEU A 103 -8.25 8.65 -4.35
C LEU A 103 -7.68 9.47 -5.51
N GLY A 104 -8.08 10.72 -5.60
CA GLY A 104 -7.37 11.73 -6.37
C GLY A 104 -6.07 12.15 -5.67
N LEU A 105 -5.20 12.82 -6.41
CA LEU A 105 -4.01 13.46 -5.82
C LEU A 105 -4.38 14.83 -5.26
N ASN A 106 -5.18 15.59 -6.02
CA ASN A 106 -5.52 16.96 -5.71
C ASN A 106 -6.79 17.06 -4.86
N PRO A 107 -6.97 18.14 -4.06
CA PRO A 107 -8.20 18.38 -3.33
C PRO A 107 -9.41 18.31 -4.26
N HIS A 108 -10.48 17.68 -3.81
CA HIS A 108 -11.73 17.46 -4.55
C HIS A 108 -11.57 16.77 -5.92
N CYS A 109 -10.42 16.10 -6.16
CA CYS A 109 -10.04 15.50 -7.45
C CYS A 109 -9.98 16.50 -8.60
N GLU A 110 -9.81 17.76 -8.30
CA GLU A 110 -9.78 18.86 -9.25
C GLU A 110 -8.57 19.76 -8.99
N ASN A 111 -7.99 20.24 -10.06
CA ASN A 111 -7.18 21.45 -10.08
C ASN A 111 -7.47 22.17 -11.41
N ASN A 112 -7.29 23.47 -11.44
CA ASN A 112 -7.56 24.30 -12.61
C ASN A 112 -6.53 24.11 -13.74
N SER A 113 -5.57 23.21 -13.57
CA SER A 113 -4.55 22.91 -14.56
C SER A 113 -5.08 21.96 -15.61
N LYS A 114 -4.77 22.22 -16.89
CA LYS A 114 -4.98 21.24 -17.98
C LYS A 114 -4.19 19.96 -17.75
N ASP A 115 -3.17 20.02 -16.92
CA ASP A 115 -2.16 18.98 -16.61
C ASP A 115 -2.38 18.35 -15.23
N ASN A 116 -3.62 17.99 -14.89
CA ASN A 116 -3.86 17.34 -13.61
C ASN A 116 -3.69 15.80 -13.71
N GLU A 117 -3.25 15.22 -12.62
CA GLU A 117 -2.94 13.80 -12.50
C GLU A 117 -4.19 12.94 -12.61
N GLU A 118 -5.33 13.47 -12.20
CA GLU A 118 -6.64 12.82 -12.32
C GLU A 118 -6.95 12.51 -13.79
N LYS A 119 -6.84 13.50 -14.66
CA LYS A 119 -7.15 13.36 -16.10
C LYS A 119 -6.08 12.57 -16.85
N LYS A 120 -4.79 12.76 -16.50
CA LYS A 120 -3.69 12.12 -17.22
C LYS A 120 -3.43 10.68 -16.82
N ALA A 121 -3.62 10.32 -15.56
CA ALA A 121 -3.22 9.03 -15.05
C ALA A 121 -4.35 8.28 -14.31
N ILE A 122 -5.04 8.92 -13.35
CA ILE A 122 -5.92 8.22 -12.43
C ILE A 122 -7.20 7.75 -13.13
N ILE A 123 -7.92 8.65 -13.80
CA ILE A 123 -9.15 8.31 -14.53
C ILE A 123 -8.88 7.30 -15.66
N PRO A 124 -7.85 7.47 -16.50
CA PRO A 124 -7.51 6.46 -17.51
C PRO A 124 -7.17 5.09 -16.93
N ALA A 125 -6.47 5.02 -15.77
CA ALA A 125 -6.17 3.77 -15.09
C ALA A 125 -7.46 3.07 -14.60
N ILE A 126 -8.34 3.81 -13.92
CA ILE A 126 -9.62 3.31 -13.42
C ILE A 126 -10.48 2.77 -14.58
N ASN A 127 -10.57 3.52 -15.67
CA ASN A 127 -11.37 3.11 -16.83
C ASN A 127 -10.82 1.81 -17.47
N GLN A 128 -9.50 1.67 -17.57
CA GLN A 128 -8.88 0.44 -18.08
C GLN A 128 -9.11 -0.76 -17.14
N LEU A 129 -9.07 -0.56 -15.83
CA LEU A 129 -9.33 -1.60 -14.84
C LEU A 129 -10.80 -2.04 -14.85
N LYS A 130 -11.75 -1.10 -15.00
CA LYS A 130 -13.19 -1.41 -15.16
C LYS A 130 -13.44 -2.27 -16.41
N LYS A 131 -12.77 -1.99 -17.53
CA LYS A 131 -12.86 -2.84 -18.73
C LYS A 131 -12.41 -4.28 -18.46
N LYS A 132 -11.47 -4.49 -17.53
CA LYS A 132 -11.04 -5.82 -17.06
C LYS A 132 -11.96 -6.42 -15.98
N ARG A 133 -13.15 -5.85 -15.77
CA ARG A 133 -14.14 -6.28 -14.77
C ARG A 133 -13.62 -6.30 -13.33
N ILE A 134 -12.67 -5.42 -12.99
CA ILE A 134 -12.25 -5.18 -11.61
C ILE A 134 -13.19 -4.16 -10.98
N LYS A 135 -13.65 -4.44 -9.75
CA LYS A 135 -14.50 -3.52 -8.99
C LYS A 135 -13.65 -2.39 -8.41
N VAL A 136 -13.39 -1.38 -9.23
CA VAL A 136 -12.62 -0.19 -8.87
C VAL A 136 -13.43 1.06 -9.14
N HIS A 137 -13.36 2.03 -8.24
CA HIS A 137 -14.14 3.27 -8.25
C HIS A 137 -13.26 4.47 -7.93
N GLY A 138 -13.67 5.64 -8.39
CA GLY A 138 -12.97 6.90 -8.17
C GLY A 138 -12.77 7.69 -9.47
N PRO A 139 -11.91 8.73 -9.44
CA PRO A 139 -11.22 9.19 -8.24
C PRO A 139 -12.16 9.75 -7.19
N PHE A 140 -11.83 9.59 -5.91
CA PHE A 140 -12.55 10.15 -4.78
C PHE A 140 -11.71 11.20 -4.06
N SER A 141 -12.37 12.19 -3.52
CA SER A 141 -11.77 13.17 -2.61
C SER A 141 -11.40 12.49 -1.29
N ALA A 142 -10.16 12.69 -0.82
CA ALA A 142 -9.65 11.99 0.37
C ALA A 142 -10.39 12.40 1.64
N ASP A 143 -10.74 13.69 1.78
CA ASP A 143 -11.43 14.26 2.94
C ASP A 143 -12.82 13.64 3.16
N THR A 144 -13.54 13.38 2.07
CA THR A 144 -14.92 12.86 2.15
C THR A 144 -14.97 11.34 2.10
N LEU A 145 -14.00 10.65 1.49
CA LEU A 145 -14.02 9.19 1.42
C LEU A 145 -13.86 8.55 2.80
N PHE A 146 -13.00 9.13 3.67
CA PHE A 146 -12.76 8.58 5.00
C PHE A 146 -13.90 8.82 6.00
N ILE A 147 -15.00 9.43 5.60
CA ILE A 147 -16.23 9.48 6.39
C ILE A 147 -16.80 8.05 6.53
N LYS A 148 -17.14 7.68 7.77
CA LYS A 148 -17.54 6.30 8.17
C LYS A 148 -18.54 5.63 7.21
N ASN A 149 -19.56 6.36 6.76
CA ASN A 149 -20.60 5.79 5.87
C ASN A 149 -20.11 5.54 4.45
N ASN A 150 -19.10 6.30 3.99
CA ASN A 150 -18.50 6.11 2.68
C ASN A 150 -17.52 4.94 2.69
N LEU A 151 -16.72 4.81 3.75
CA LEU A 151 -15.75 3.73 3.91
C LEU A 151 -16.36 2.34 3.90
N LYS A 152 -17.55 2.16 4.49
CA LYS A 152 -18.24 0.85 4.58
C LYS A 152 -18.46 0.17 3.22
N LYS A 153 -18.41 0.93 2.13
CA LYS A 153 -18.61 0.42 0.77
C LYS A 153 -17.38 -0.26 0.18
N PHE A 154 -16.21 -0.07 0.80
CA PHE A 154 -14.94 -0.48 0.22
C PHE A 154 -14.16 -1.43 1.12
N ASN A 155 -13.44 -2.35 0.49
CA ASN A 155 -12.49 -3.23 1.17
C ASN A 155 -11.08 -2.61 1.19
N VAL A 156 -10.75 -1.81 0.17
CA VAL A 156 -9.44 -1.21 0.00
C VAL A 156 -9.56 0.24 -0.48
N VAL A 157 -8.76 1.13 0.10
CA VAL A 157 -8.56 2.50 -0.38
C VAL A 157 -7.11 2.65 -0.86
N ILE A 158 -6.95 3.07 -2.11
CA ILE A 158 -5.64 3.37 -2.71
C ILE A 158 -5.46 4.89 -2.74
N GLY A 159 -4.44 5.39 -2.05
CA GLY A 159 -4.05 6.79 -2.09
C GLY A 159 -2.83 7.02 -2.95
N MET A 160 -2.59 8.26 -3.31
CA MET A 160 -1.49 8.64 -4.17
C MET A 160 -0.17 8.74 -3.41
N TYR A 161 -0.22 9.06 -2.11
CA TYR A 161 0.96 9.14 -1.25
C TYR A 161 0.69 8.61 0.16
N HIS A 162 1.77 8.37 0.89
CA HIS A 162 1.77 7.69 2.18
C HIS A 162 0.74 8.27 3.17
N ASP A 163 0.87 9.54 3.54
CA ASP A 163 0.07 10.12 4.61
C ASP A 163 -1.40 10.38 4.20
N GLN A 164 -1.69 10.40 2.90
CA GLN A 164 -3.06 10.52 2.41
C GLN A 164 -3.98 9.40 2.91
N VAL A 165 -3.43 8.21 3.11
CA VAL A 165 -4.21 7.03 3.52
C VAL A 165 -3.78 6.48 4.88
N ILE A 166 -2.50 6.57 5.23
CA ILE A 166 -2.01 6.01 6.49
C ILE A 166 -2.47 6.85 7.67
N THR A 167 -2.44 8.18 7.58
CA THR A 167 -2.90 9.05 8.66
C THR A 167 -4.37 8.81 9.02
N PRO A 168 -5.34 8.92 8.10
CA PRO A 168 -6.74 8.64 8.45
C PRO A 168 -6.97 7.18 8.85
N PHE A 169 -6.25 6.23 8.27
CA PHE A 169 -6.34 4.83 8.66
C PHE A 169 -5.91 4.63 10.12
N LYS A 170 -4.77 5.19 10.51
CA LYS A 170 -4.27 5.13 11.90
C LYS A 170 -5.17 5.84 12.89
N THR A 171 -5.82 6.92 12.49
CA THR A 171 -6.83 7.60 13.31
C THR A 171 -8.03 6.69 13.62
N ILE A 172 -8.41 5.81 12.68
CA ILE A 172 -9.58 4.93 12.82
C ILE A 172 -9.24 3.60 13.49
N PHE A 173 -8.09 3.01 13.16
CA PHE A 173 -7.72 1.64 13.52
C PHE A 173 -6.49 1.55 14.44
N GLU A 174 -5.85 2.67 14.74
CA GLU A 174 -4.64 2.73 15.58
C GLU A 174 -3.57 1.74 15.07
N PHE A 175 -3.23 0.73 15.86
CA PHE A 175 -2.27 -0.33 15.52
C PHE A 175 -2.93 -1.68 15.19
N ASP A 176 -4.27 -1.74 15.07
CA ASP A 176 -4.99 -2.96 14.67
C ASP A 176 -4.84 -3.22 13.16
N ALA A 177 -3.61 -3.48 12.75
CA ALA A 177 -3.28 -3.74 11.35
C ALA A 177 -1.97 -4.52 11.18
N SER A 178 -1.81 -5.09 10.01
CA SER A 178 -0.57 -5.72 9.55
C SER A 178 -0.06 -5.07 8.28
N ASN A 179 1.25 -4.86 8.19
CA ASN A 179 1.87 -4.39 6.96
C ASN A 179 2.23 -5.58 6.07
N ILE A 180 1.54 -5.69 4.94
CA ILE A 180 1.76 -6.74 3.94
C ILE A 180 2.50 -6.13 2.75
N THR A 181 3.62 -6.74 2.36
CA THR A 181 4.33 -6.37 1.13
C THR A 181 3.95 -7.35 0.04
N LEU A 182 3.33 -6.83 -1.01
CA LEU A 182 2.92 -7.57 -2.21
C LEU A 182 3.88 -7.27 -3.37
N GLY A 183 3.79 -8.09 -4.44
CA GLY A 183 4.69 -7.95 -5.60
C GLY A 183 5.99 -8.73 -5.48
N LEU A 184 6.15 -9.48 -4.39
CA LEU A 184 7.20 -10.47 -4.15
C LEU A 184 6.73 -11.86 -4.57
N PRO A 185 7.65 -12.82 -4.82
CA PRO A 185 7.28 -14.22 -5.09
C PRO A 185 6.76 -14.95 -3.86
N PHE A 186 6.83 -14.34 -2.70
CA PHE A 186 6.33 -14.81 -1.41
C PHE A 186 5.53 -13.71 -0.71
N LEU A 187 4.70 -14.08 0.24
CA LEU A 187 3.96 -13.14 1.07
C LEU A 187 4.86 -12.64 2.22
N ARG A 188 5.11 -11.34 2.28
CA ARG A 188 5.81 -10.75 3.42
C ARG A 188 4.84 -10.02 4.32
N ILE A 189 4.86 -10.35 5.61
CA ILE A 189 4.01 -9.74 6.65
C ILE A 189 4.90 -9.19 7.76
N SER A 190 4.59 -7.99 8.22
CA SER A 190 5.22 -7.39 9.39
C SER A 190 4.21 -6.56 10.18
N VAL A 191 4.59 -6.16 11.39
CA VAL A 191 3.88 -5.12 12.12
C VAL A 191 3.89 -3.81 11.32
N ASP A 192 2.90 -2.96 11.53
CA ASP A 192 2.73 -1.68 10.84
C ASP A 192 3.37 -0.49 11.59
N HIS A 193 4.27 -0.79 12.55
CA HIS A 193 5.03 0.19 13.33
C HIS A 193 6.53 -0.16 13.36
N GLY A 194 7.35 0.82 13.71
CA GLY A 194 8.79 0.63 13.95
C GLY A 194 9.08 0.03 15.33
N PRO A 195 10.37 -0.18 15.66
CA PRO A 195 10.74 -0.61 17.01
C PRO A 195 10.27 0.45 18.00
N ASN A 196 9.46 0.02 18.96
CA ASN A 196 9.03 0.87 20.06
C ASN A 196 9.98 0.70 21.23
N GLU A 197 11.13 1.36 21.19
CA GLU A 197 12.20 1.24 22.18
C GLU A 197 11.71 1.60 23.59
N ILE A 198 10.70 2.47 23.71
CA ILE A 198 10.08 2.86 24.98
C ILE A 198 9.37 1.68 25.68
N MET A 199 8.95 0.68 24.91
CA MET A 199 8.26 -0.52 25.41
C MET A 199 9.22 -1.65 25.80
N MET A 200 10.52 -1.51 25.49
CA MET A 200 11.52 -2.54 25.78
C MET A 200 11.57 -2.84 27.29
N GLY A 201 11.50 -4.11 27.64
CA GLY A 201 11.51 -4.57 29.05
C GLY A 201 10.22 -4.33 29.83
N LYS A 202 9.19 -3.68 29.27
CA LYS A 202 7.94 -3.38 29.98
C LYS A 202 6.87 -4.46 29.90
N ASN A 203 7.07 -5.47 29.06
CA ASN A 203 6.11 -6.56 28.80
C ASN A 203 4.66 -6.06 28.51
N LYS A 204 4.53 -4.96 27.76
CA LYS A 204 3.26 -4.29 27.43
C LYS A 204 2.97 -4.32 25.92
N SER A 205 3.62 -5.20 25.17
CA SER A 205 3.31 -5.39 23.74
C SER A 205 1.92 -5.97 23.58
N ASN A 206 1.19 -5.45 22.61
CA ASN A 206 -0.11 -5.98 22.22
C ASN A 206 0.08 -7.12 21.20
#